data_84961abf4d36e5a7f846c553cfb96bbc
#
_entry.id   84961abf4d36e5a7f846c553cfb96bbc
#
_cell.length_a   1.000
_cell.length_b   1.000
_cell.length_c   1.000
_cell.angle_alpha   90.00
_cell.angle_beta   90.00
_cell.angle_gamma   90.00
#
_symmetry.space_group_name_H-M   'P 1'
#
loop_
_entity.id
_entity.type
_entity.pdbx_description
1 polymer ?
#
loop_
_entity_poly.entity_id
_entity_poly.type
_entity_poly.pdbx_seq_one_letter_code
_entity_poly.pdbx_strand_id
1 'polypeptide(L)'
;YVTKSKVIFSDGNEYTIRSLSQDELSKKIREKNLEGEIYGNIYELINKNKDEIKKAKPNVHKNSAGYYIWNVVGESHFDLNKLLVGSQATLCIATEITFKLVPNPKYSKLVAIFMKDVASLGSLVDEILLTNPETLETYDDKTMRLAVRFFPDFLKNRGFLESIKFLWSFLPELKMMITGGFPKLILLAEFAGENEKDADKQCQKLKERLKNFKVKVHVTKGE
;
A
#
# COMPACT_ATOMS: atom_id res chain seq x y z
N TYR A 1 2.68 -10.48 3.70
CA TYR A 1 3.40 -10.23 4.96
C TYR A 1 2.81 -10.99 6.15
N VAL A 2 1.48 -11.25 6.21
CA VAL A 2 0.89 -12.09 7.27
C VAL A 2 1.29 -13.54 7.03
N THR A 3 1.91 -14.17 8.04
CA THR A 3 2.38 -15.57 7.98
C THR A 3 1.52 -16.49 8.83
N LYS A 4 0.95 -15.95 9.90
CA LYS A 4 0.05 -16.66 10.81
C LYS A 4 -0.91 -15.68 11.45
N SER A 5 -2.14 -16.10 11.74
CA SER A 5 -3.08 -15.35 12.54
C SER A 5 -3.84 -16.27 13.51
N LYS A 6 -4.30 -15.71 14.63
CA LYS A 6 -5.36 -16.31 15.43
C LYS A 6 -6.64 -15.52 15.17
N VAL A 7 -7.71 -16.24 14.94
CA VAL A 7 -8.98 -15.64 14.57
C VAL A 7 -10.14 -16.34 15.28
N ILE A 8 -11.18 -15.58 15.59
CA ILE A 8 -12.45 -16.10 16.08
C ILE A 8 -13.42 -16.10 14.91
N PHE A 9 -13.99 -17.28 14.60
CA PHE A 9 -15.07 -17.43 13.63
C PHE A 9 -16.45 -17.30 14.26
N SER A 10 -17.49 -17.48 13.45
CA SER A 10 -18.90 -17.30 13.88
C SER A 10 -19.39 -18.28 14.93
N ASP A 11 -18.67 -19.37 15.16
CA ASP A 11 -18.94 -20.35 16.23
C ASP A 11 -18.39 -19.91 17.60
N GLY A 12 -17.67 -18.77 17.66
CA GLY A 12 -17.07 -18.23 18.88
C GLY A 12 -15.75 -18.89 19.31
N ASN A 13 -15.25 -19.87 18.53
CA ASN A 13 -13.99 -20.53 18.83
C ASN A 13 -12.81 -19.82 18.18
N GLU A 14 -11.64 -19.86 18.87
CA GLU A 14 -10.38 -19.32 18.35
C GLU A 14 -9.62 -20.40 17.56
N TYR A 15 -9.18 -20.03 16.35
CA TYR A 15 -8.43 -20.89 15.44
C TYR A 15 -7.11 -20.26 15.04
N THR A 16 -6.11 -21.10 14.78
CA THR A 16 -4.81 -20.66 14.27
C THR A 16 -4.72 -20.90 12.76
N ILE A 17 -4.68 -19.82 12.00
CA ILE A 17 -4.60 -19.84 10.54
C ILE A 17 -3.16 -19.63 10.10
N ARG A 18 -2.65 -20.53 9.28
CA ARG A 18 -1.31 -20.46 8.66
C ARG A 18 -1.33 -21.12 7.29
N SER A 19 -0.26 -20.96 6.54
CA SER A 19 -0.07 -21.73 5.32
C SER A 19 0.02 -23.22 5.62
N LEU A 20 -0.69 -24.05 4.87
CA LEU A 20 -0.74 -25.51 4.98
C LEU A 20 -0.15 -26.16 3.74
N SER A 21 0.58 -27.25 3.91
CA SER A 21 0.91 -28.17 2.82
C SER A 21 -0.33 -28.92 2.34
N GLN A 22 -0.25 -29.63 1.20
CA GLN A 22 -1.37 -30.43 0.69
C GLN A 22 -1.79 -31.53 1.65
N ASP A 23 -0.83 -32.18 2.34
CA ASP A 23 -1.12 -33.21 3.34
C ASP A 23 -1.81 -32.65 4.57
N GLU A 24 -1.36 -31.46 5.05
CA GLU A 24 -1.99 -30.78 6.18
C GLU A 24 -3.41 -30.30 5.81
N LEU A 25 -3.60 -29.76 4.61
CA LEU A 25 -4.91 -29.36 4.10
C LEU A 25 -5.86 -30.57 4.06
N SER A 26 -5.40 -31.70 3.54
CA SER A 26 -6.20 -32.92 3.45
C SER A 26 -6.65 -33.43 4.84
N LYS A 27 -5.83 -33.25 5.87
CA LYS A 27 -6.19 -33.55 7.26
C LYS A 27 -7.16 -32.52 7.80
N LYS A 28 -6.91 -31.23 7.56
CA LYS A 28 -7.75 -30.11 8.02
C LYS A 28 -9.19 -30.20 7.51
N ILE A 29 -9.38 -30.49 6.24
CA ILE A 29 -10.71 -30.65 5.60
C ILE A 29 -11.54 -31.79 6.24
N ARG A 30 -10.88 -32.80 6.84
CA ARG A 30 -11.57 -33.93 7.50
C ARG A 30 -12.00 -33.63 8.93
N GLU A 31 -11.58 -32.52 9.50
CA GLU A 31 -12.03 -32.11 10.83
C GLU A 31 -13.52 -31.80 10.84
N LYS A 32 -14.23 -32.35 11.83
CA LYS A 32 -15.70 -32.17 11.98
C LYS A 32 -16.01 -30.92 12.81
N ASN A 33 -15.49 -29.76 12.38
CA ASN A 33 -15.72 -28.47 13.01
C ASN A 33 -15.86 -27.38 11.93
N LEU A 34 -16.21 -26.16 12.32
CA LEU A 34 -16.39 -25.04 11.40
C LEU A 34 -15.11 -24.72 10.60
N GLU A 35 -13.94 -24.85 11.23
CA GLU A 35 -12.67 -24.61 10.55
C GLU A 35 -12.48 -25.58 9.38
N GLY A 36 -12.65 -26.88 9.60
CA GLY A 36 -12.54 -27.91 8.55
C GLY A 36 -13.52 -27.68 7.41
N GLU A 37 -14.76 -27.30 7.72
CA GLU A 37 -15.79 -26.95 6.74
C GLU A 37 -15.38 -25.73 5.90
N ILE A 38 -14.86 -24.64 6.52
CA ILE A 38 -14.36 -23.44 5.82
C ILE A 38 -13.24 -23.82 4.86
N TYR A 39 -12.23 -24.58 5.32
CA TYR A 39 -11.11 -25.00 4.47
C TYR A 39 -11.59 -25.83 3.27
N GLY A 40 -12.52 -26.78 3.50
CA GLY A 40 -13.09 -27.61 2.44
C GLY A 40 -13.86 -26.82 1.40
N ASN A 41 -14.77 -25.96 1.85
CA ASN A 41 -15.62 -25.16 0.97
C ASN A 41 -14.81 -24.15 0.15
N ILE A 42 -13.83 -23.48 0.75
CA ILE A 42 -12.96 -22.53 0.03
C ILE A 42 -12.07 -23.25 -0.98
N TYR A 43 -11.52 -24.42 -0.61
CA TYR A 43 -10.70 -25.22 -1.53
C TYR A 43 -11.52 -25.67 -2.74
N GLU A 44 -12.72 -26.19 -2.52
CA GLU A 44 -13.63 -26.62 -3.59
C GLU A 44 -14.05 -25.45 -4.49
N LEU A 45 -14.46 -24.32 -3.88
CA LEU A 45 -14.87 -23.12 -4.60
C LEU A 45 -13.75 -22.61 -5.54
N ILE A 46 -12.51 -22.53 -5.04
CA ILE A 46 -11.39 -22.05 -5.84
C ILE A 46 -11.06 -23.02 -6.97
N ASN A 47 -11.03 -24.33 -6.70
CA ASN A 47 -10.71 -25.32 -7.73
C ASN A 47 -11.77 -25.39 -8.82
N LYS A 48 -13.06 -25.30 -8.46
CA LYS A 48 -14.17 -25.30 -9.41
C LYS A 48 -14.15 -24.08 -10.34
N ASN A 49 -13.67 -22.93 -9.85
CA ASN A 49 -13.67 -21.65 -10.59
C ASN A 49 -12.26 -21.17 -10.95
N LYS A 50 -11.28 -22.07 -11.01
CA LYS A 50 -9.85 -21.74 -11.16
C LYS A 50 -9.55 -20.83 -12.36
N ASP A 51 -10.15 -21.14 -13.52
CA ASP A 51 -9.89 -20.38 -14.75
C ASP A 51 -10.53 -19.00 -14.71
N GLU A 52 -11.71 -18.87 -14.14
CA GLU A 52 -12.39 -17.59 -13.97
C GLU A 52 -11.64 -16.70 -12.98
N ILE A 53 -11.22 -17.24 -11.84
CA ILE A 53 -10.40 -16.55 -10.85
C ILE A 53 -9.11 -16.05 -11.48
N LYS A 54 -8.42 -16.88 -12.28
CA LYS A 54 -7.19 -16.50 -12.97
C LYS A 54 -7.40 -15.36 -13.97
N LYS A 55 -8.49 -15.41 -14.75
CA LYS A 55 -8.84 -14.36 -15.72
C LYS A 55 -9.25 -13.05 -15.04
N ALA A 56 -9.93 -13.12 -13.90
CA ALA A 56 -10.40 -11.96 -13.15
C ALA A 56 -9.30 -11.26 -12.34
N LYS A 57 -8.10 -11.86 -12.22
CA LYS A 57 -7.00 -11.25 -11.47
C LYS A 57 -6.53 -9.96 -12.13
N PRO A 58 -6.68 -8.79 -11.47
CA PRO A 58 -6.23 -7.53 -12.03
C PRO A 58 -4.70 -7.48 -12.06
N ASN A 59 -4.15 -6.89 -13.13
CA ASN A 59 -2.70 -6.70 -13.27
C ASN A 59 -2.30 -5.36 -12.62
N VAL A 60 -2.41 -5.29 -11.29
CA VAL A 60 -2.07 -4.11 -10.48
C VAL A 60 -1.29 -4.53 -9.23
N HIS A 61 -0.44 -3.63 -8.72
CA HIS A 61 0.34 -3.89 -7.51
C HIS A 61 -0.52 -3.90 -6.24
N LYS A 62 -1.49 -3.00 -6.14
CA LYS A 62 -2.43 -2.91 -5.01
C LYS A 62 -3.84 -3.21 -5.50
N ASN A 63 -4.51 -4.14 -4.84
CA ASN A 63 -5.92 -4.41 -5.05
C ASN A 63 -6.57 -4.73 -3.70
N SER A 64 -7.53 -3.91 -3.31
CA SER A 64 -8.33 -4.06 -2.09
C SER A 64 -9.83 -4.13 -2.40
N ALA A 65 -10.20 -4.36 -3.66
CA ALA A 65 -11.59 -4.53 -4.06
C ALA A 65 -12.04 -5.98 -3.82
N GLY A 66 -12.91 -6.17 -2.85
CA GLY A 66 -13.43 -7.49 -2.45
C GLY A 66 -12.38 -8.35 -1.73
N TYR A 67 -12.64 -9.66 -1.70
CA TYR A 67 -11.77 -10.62 -1.05
C TYR A 67 -10.63 -11.07 -1.96
N TYR A 68 -9.41 -11.18 -1.40
CA TYR A 68 -8.22 -11.58 -2.15
C TYR A 68 -8.15 -13.09 -2.32
N ILE A 69 -8.81 -13.62 -3.35
CA ILE A 69 -8.95 -15.06 -3.58
C ILE A 69 -7.83 -15.69 -4.41
N TRP A 70 -7.05 -14.88 -5.15
CA TRP A 70 -6.14 -15.35 -6.21
C TRP A 70 -4.95 -16.17 -5.75
N ASN A 71 -4.48 -15.99 -4.53
CA ASN A 71 -3.29 -16.65 -4.01
C ASN A 71 -3.57 -17.50 -2.76
N VAL A 72 -4.82 -17.86 -2.51
CA VAL A 72 -5.22 -18.76 -1.40
C VAL A 72 -4.72 -20.17 -1.69
N VAL A 73 -4.91 -20.66 -2.93
CA VAL A 73 -4.38 -21.94 -3.41
C VAL A 73 -3.14 -21.66 -4.24
N GLY A 74 -1.97 -22.09 -3.76
CA GLY A 74 -0.70 -22.09 -4.49
C GLY A 74 -0.38 -23.48 -5.05
N GLU A 75 0.77 -23.62 -5.71
CA GLU A 75 1.23 -24.88 -6.30
C GLU A 75 1.43 -25.98 -5.24
N SER A 76 1.97 -25.62 -4.08
CA SER A 76 2.33 -26.57 -3.00
C SER A 76 1.71 -26.20 -1.64
N HIS A 77 0.89 -25.17 -1.57
CA HIS A 77 0.36 -24.67 -0.30
C HIS A 77 -1.07 -24.14 -0.44
N PHE A 78 -1.77 -24.09 0.69
CA PHE A 78 -3.05 -23.41 0.88
C PHE A 78 -2.90 -22.40 2.03
N ASP A 79 -3.25 -21.14 1.80
CA ASP A 79 -3.10 -20.08 2.81
C ASP A 79 -4.36 -19.23 2.94
N LEU A 80 -5.19 -19.58 3.91
CA LEU A 80 -6.44 -18.88 4.19
C LEU A 80 -6.22 -17.43 4.67
N ASN A 81 -5.04 -17.09 5.23
CA ASN A 81 -4.71 -15.70 5.59
C ASN A 81 -4.86 -14.75 4.41
N LYS A 82 -4.59 -15.22 3.17
CA LYS A 82 -4.74 -14.38 1.96
C LYS A 82 -6.17 -13.87 1.78
N LEU A 83 -7.15 -14.69 2.13
CA LEU A 83 -8.57 -14.31 2.06
C LEU A 83 -8.98 -13.43 3.25
N LEU A 84 -8.45 -13.70 4.44
CA LEU A 84 -8.80 -12.97 5.67
C LEU A 84 -8.21 -11.55 5.68
N VAL A 85 -7.00 -11.36 5.12
CA VAL A 85 -6.37 -10.04 5.00
C VAL A 85 -7.20 -9.14 4.08
N GLY A 86 -7.61 -7.98 4.58
CA GLY A 86 -8.46 -7.05 3.86
C GLY A 86 -9.97 -7.38 3.90
N SER A 87 -10.39 -8.39 4.65
CA SER A 87 -11.81 -8.75 4.79
C SER A 87 -12.65 -7.74 5.58
N GLN A 88 -12.04 -6.73 6.18
CA GLN A 88 -12.71 -5.64 6.90
C GLN A 88 -13.69 -6.15 7.98
N ALA A 89 -13.25 -7.14 8.76
CA ALA A 89 -14.00 -7.82 9.83
C ALA A 89 -15.31 -8.52 9.38
N THR A 90 -15.46 -8.81 8.08
CA THR A 90 -16.65 -9.51 7.57
C THR A 90 -16.53 -11.04 7.66
N LEU A 91 -15.31 -11.58 7.79
CA LEU A 91 -15.07 -13.03 7.80
C LEU A 91 -14.65 -13.56 9.17
N CYS A 92 -13.98 -12.76 9.99
CA CYS A 92 -13.51 -13.17 11.32
C CYS A 92 -13.12 -11.96 12.16
N ILE A 93 -12.86 -12.21 13.45
CA ILE A 93 -12.21 -11.27 14.37
C ILE A 93 -10.78 -11.78 14.58
N ALA A 94 -9.77 -11.01 14.18
CA ALA A 94 -8.37 -11.35 14.41
C ALA A 94 -7.96 -10.95 15.83
N THR A 95 -7.42 -11.90 16.61
CA THR A 95 -6.92 -11.70 17.98
C THR A 95 -5.40 -11.58 18.04
N GLU A 96 -4.68 -12.25 17.12
CA GLU A 96 -3.23 -12.20 17.02
C GLU A 96 -2.81 -12.29 15.54
N ILE A 97 -1.81 -11.50 15.13
CA ILE A 97 -1.27 -11.55 13.77
C ILE A 97 0.26 -11.57 13.84
N THR A 98 0.86 -12.54 13.12
CA THR A 98 2.31 -12.65 12.95
C THR A 98 2.69 -12.12 11.56
N PHE A 99 3.56 -11.11 11.51
CA PHE A 99 4.07 -10.51 10.28
C PHE A 99 5.48 -10.98 9.96
N LYS A 100 5.72 -11.22 8.67
CA LYS A 100 7.09 -11.29 8.15
C LYS A 100 7.61 -9.86 8.04
N LEU A 101 8.71 -9.59 8.73
CA LEU A 101 9.41 -8.31 8.64
C LEU A 101 10.28 -8.26 7.39
N VAL A 102 10.45 -7.08 6.84
CA VAL A 102 11.39 -6.77 5.76
C VAL A 102 12.42 -5.77 6.28
N PRO A 103 13.68 -5.82 5.79
CA PRO A 103 14.67 -4.81 6.13
C PRO A 103 14.14 -3.43 5.76
N ASN A 104 14.33 -2.46 6.66
CA ASN A 104 14.02 -1.08 6.34
C ASN A 104 15.17 -0.53 5.47
N PRO A 105 14.89 0.07 4.30
CA PRO A 105 15.93 0.71 3.51
C PRO A 105 16.59 1.83 4.32
N LYS A 106 17.93 1.93 4.21
CA LYS A 106 18.70 2.90 4.99
C LYS A 106 18.49 4.34 4.55
N TYR A 107 18.20 4.53 3.28
CA TYR A 107 18.00 5.83 2.68
C TYR A 107 16.75 5.85 1.84
N SER A 108 15.92 6.83 2.03
CA SER A 108 14.78 7.10 1.17
C SER A 108 14.69 8.56 0.80
N LYS A 109 14.20 8.84 -0.41
CA LYS A 109 13.93 10.20 -0.90
C LYS A 109 12.56 10.24 -1.54
N LEU A 110 11.84 11.31 -1.27
CA LEU A 110 10.52 11.55 -1.81
C LEU A 110 10.59 12.61 -2.91
N VAL A 111 9.96 12.30 -4.04
CA VAL A 111 9.79 13.24 -5.15
C VAL A 111 8.33 13.68 -5.19
N ALA A 112 8.08 14.95 -4.89
CA ALA A 112 6.76 15.56 -4.99
C ALA A 112 6.58 16.20 -6.37
N ILE A 113 5.51 15.81 -7.08
CA ILE A 113 5.20 16.26 -8.42
C ILE A 113 3.86 16.99 -8.38
N PHE A 114 3.87 18.28 -8.68
CA PHE A 114 2.71 19.17 -8.56
C PHE A 114 2.08 19.40 -9.92
N MET A 115 0.83 19.00 -10.08
CA MET A 115 0.04 19.14 -11.29
C MET A 115 -1.01 20.25 -11.15
N LYS A 116 -1.13 21.11 -12.15
CA LYS A 116 -2.18 22.14 -12.23
C LYS A 116 -3.47 21.64 -12.83
N ASP A 117 -3.39 20.62 -13.67
CA ASP A 117 -4.53 19.91 -14.27
C ASP A 117 -4.23 18.41 -14.29
N VAL A 118 -5.25 17.61 -14.57
CA VAL A 118 -5.14 16.13 -14.56
C VAL A 118 -5.12 15.52 -15.97
N ALA A 119 -5.09 16.34 -17.03
CA ALA A 119 -5.20 15.86 -18.41
C ALA A 119 -4.06 14.91 -18.80
N SER A 120 -2.85 15.14 -18.28
CA SER A 120 -1.68 14.29 -18.54
C SER A 120 -1.42 13.25 -17.44
N LEU A 121 -2.36 13.02 -16.52
CA LEU A 121 -2.12 12.15 -15.35
C LEU A 121 -1.73 10.73 -15.74
N GLY A 122 -2.45 10.11 -16.67
CA GLY A 122 -2.16 8.73 -17.10
C GLY A 122 -0.75 8.59 -17.66
N SER A 123 -0.39 9.38 -18.66
CA SER A 123 0.94 9.35 -19.26
C SER A 123 2.06 9.74 -18.28
N LEU A 124 1.76 10.62 -17.33
CA LEU A 124 2.70 10.98 -16.28
C LEU A 124 2.96 9.80 -15.31
N VAL A 125 1.90 9.10 -14.91
CA VAL A 125 2.00 7.91 -14.05
C VAL A 125 2.79 6.81 -14.77
N ASP A 126 2.55 6.57 -16.05
CA ASP A 126 3.31 5.59 -16.84
C ASP A 126 4.81 5.91 -16.82
N GLU A 127 5.19 7.18 -17.01
CA GLU A 127 6.60 7.61 -16.95
C GLU A 127 7.21 7.45 -15.56
N ILE A 128 6.44 7.71 -14.48
CA ILE A 128 6.89 7.50 -13.12
C ILE A 128 7.13 6.01 -12.85
N LEU A 129 6.19 5.15 -13.23
CA LEU A 129 6.29 3.70 -13.01
C LEU A 129 7.49 3.07 -13.72
N LEU A 130 7.94 3.61 -14.86
CA LEU A 130 9.17 3.17 -15.53
C LEU A 130 10.45 3.45 -14.72
N THR A 131 10.37 4.25 -13.66
CA THR A 131 11.49 4.46 -12.71
C THR A 131 11.46 3.51 -11.52
N ASN A 132 10.42 2.67 -11.42
CA ASN A 132 10.22 1.67 -10.38
C ASN A 132 10.29 2.24 -8.96
N PRO A 133 9.40 3.20 -8.59
CA PRO A 133 9.36 3.73 -7.24
C PRO A 133 8.86 2.65 -6.25
N GLU A 134 9.30 2.74 -4.99
CA GLU A 134 8.80 1.90 -3.89
C GLU A 134 7.31 2.15 -3.63
N THR A 135 6.93 3.42 -3.62
CA THR A 135 5.54 3.85 -3.48
C THR A 135 5.21 4.98 -4.44
N LEU A 136 3.96 5.06 -4.86
CA LEU A 136 3.40 6.18 -5.60
C LEU A 136 2.03 6.51 -5.01
N GLU A 137 1.95 7.64 -4.33
CA GLU A 137 0.73 8.11 -3.66
C GLU A 137 0.24 9.40 -4.30
N THR A 138 -1.06 9.70 -4.14
CA THR A 138 -1.64 10.93 -4.69
C THR A 138 -2.51 11.66 -3.68
N TYR A 139 -2.48 13.00 -3.75
CA TYR A 139 -3.34 13.87 -2.96
C TYR A 139 -3.97 14.91 -3.88
N ASP A 140 -5.30 15.02 -3.82
CA ASP A 140 -6.04 16.04 -4.57
C ASP A 140 -6.09 17.39 -3.83
N ASP A 141 -6.60 18.41 -4.51
CA ASP A 141 -6.74 19.76 -3.96
C ASP A 141 -7.68 19.81 -2.75
N LYS A 142 -8.66 18.91 -2.67
CA LYS A 142 -9.60 18.84 -1.54
C LYS A 142 -8.95 18.28 -0.29
N THR A 143 -8.20 17.19 -0.41
CA THR A 143 -7.41 16.60 0.67
C THR A 143 -6.40 17.59 1.21
N MET A 144 -5.72 18.34 0.32
CA MET A 144 -4.76 19.37 0.75
C MET A 144 -5.45 20.54 1.48
N ARG A 145 -6.62 21.00 1.01
CA ARG A 145 -7.40 22.04 1.72
C ARG A 145 -7.81 21.55 3.10
N LEU A 146 -8.19 20.27 3.21
CA LEU A 146 -8.51 19.66 4.50
C LEU A 146 -7.29 19.65 5.42
N ALA A 147 -6.12 19.23 4.94
CA ALA A 147 -4.87 19.25 5.69
C ALA A 147 -4.53 20.68 6.19
N VAL A 148 -4.63 21.69 5.32
CA VAL A 148 -4.42 23.09 5.71
C VAL A 148 -5.44 23.55 6.78
N ARG A 149 -6.70 23.15 6.66
CA ARG A 149 -7.73 23.49 7.65
C ARG A 149 -7.42 22.92 9.04
N PHE A 150 -6.94 21.68 9.12
CA PHE A 150 -6.61 21.01 10.38
C PHE A 150 -5.15 21.22 10.83
N PHE A 151 -4.37 21.96 10.05
CA PHE A 151 -2.96 22.23 10.37
C PHE A 151 -2.74 22.87 11.76
N PRO A 152 -3.57 23.85 12.22
CA PRO A 152 -3.45 24.40 13.57
C PRO A 152 -3.66 23.35 14.68
N ASP A 153 -4.59 22.40 14.48
CA ASP A 153 -4.85 21.35 15.47
C ASP A 153 -3.71 20.33 15.53
N PHE A 154 -3.06 20.07 14.39
CA PHE A 154 -1.86 19.25 14.33
C PHE A 154 -0.67 19.89 15.08
N LEU A 155 -0.52 21.21 15.01
CA LEU A 155 0.53 21.94 15.74
C LEU A 155 0.31 21.98 17.25
N LYS A 156 -0.97 22.02 17.72
CA LYS A 156 -1.29 22.04 19.17
C LYS A 156 -0.76 20.82 19.92
N ASN A 157 -0.66 19.68 19.25
CA ASN A 157 -0.22 18.41 19.83
C ASN A 157 1.31 18.23 19.78
N ARG A 158 2.06 19.20 19.26
CA ARG A 158 3.54 19.20 19.17
C ARG A 158 4.14 20.27 20.07
N GLY A 159 5.35 20.03 20.55
CA GLY A 159 6.11 21.04 21.28
C GLY A 159 6.39 22.28 20.40
N PHE A 160 6.49 23.46 21.05
CA PHE A 160 6.68 24.74 20.35
C PHE A 160 7.88 24.75 19.39
N LEU A 161 9.03 24.22 19.83
CA LEU A 161 10.25 24.14 19.00
C LEU A 161 10.11 23.18 17.80
N GLU A 162 9.42 22.07 18.01
CA GLU A 162 9.15 21.11 16.92
C GLU A 162 8.17 21.70 15.89
N SER A 163 7.19 22.46 16.35
CA SER A 163 6.24 23.17 15.48
C SER A 163 6.94 24.20 14.60
N ILE A 164 7.92 24.94 15.14
CA ILE A 164 8.71 25.88 14.36
C ILE A 164 9.57 25.17 13.32
N LYS A 165 10.29 24.10 13.69
CA LYS A 165 11.09 23.30 12.74
C LYS A 165 10.22 22.72 11.62
N PHE A 166 9.05 22.24 11.99
CA PHE A 166 8.10 21.70 11.04
C PHE A 166 7.56 22.75 10.07
N LEU A 167 7.17 23.94 10.55
CA LEU A 167 6.79 25.08 9.71
C LEU A 167 7.90 25.48 8.74
N TRP A 168 9.15 25.54 9.21
CA TRP A 168 10.29 25.84 8.35
C TRP A 168 10.51 24.80 7.25
N SER A 169 10.26 23.52 7.54
CA SER A 169 10.39 22.47 6.51
C SER A 169 9.34 22.56 5.39
N PHE A 170 8.20 23.21 5.65
CA PHE A 170 7.13 23.43 4.67
C PHE A 170 7.19 24.77 3.92
N LEU A 171 8.16 25.63 4.24
CA LEU A 171 8.30 26.93 3.58
C LEU A 171 8.47 26.83 2.04
N PRO A 172 9.27 25.90 1.49
CA PRO A 172 9.40 25.75 0.04
C PRO A 172 8.08 25.41 -0.64
N GLU A 173 7.29 24.51 -0.05
CA GLU A 173 5.99 24.10 -0.54
C GLU A 173 4.97 25.25 -0.46
N LEU A 174 4.97 25.97 0.66
CA LEU A 174 4.11 27.15 0.86
C LEU A 174 4.43 28.25 -0.17
N LYS A 175 5.71 28.54 -0.39
CA LYS A 175 6.16 29.48 -1.41
C LYS A 175 5.73 29.05 -2.81
N MET A 176 5.80 27.76 -3.11
CA MET A 176 5.39 27.21 -4.39
C MET A 176 3.88 27.31 -4.59
N MET A 177 3.09 27.11 -3.53
CA MET A 177 1.62 27.28 -3.56
C MET A 177 1.22 28.75 -3.77
N ILE A 178 1.90 29.70 -3.11
CA ILE A 178 1.64 31.14 -3.25
C ILE A 178 1.99 31.64 -4.66
N THR A 179 3.16 31.22 -5.20
CA THR A 179 3.65 31.71 -6.51
C THR A 179 3.08 30.93 -7.69
N GLY A 180 2.65 29.69 -7.51
CA GLY A 180 2.20 28.78 -8.57
C GLY A 180 0.72 28.48 -8.59
N GLY A 181 -0.04 28.95 -7.61
CA GLY A 181 -1.40 28.56 -7.36
C GLY A 181 -1.52 27.18 -6.70
N PHE A 182 -2.70 26.88 -6.18
CA PHE A 182 -2.99 25.61 -5.54
C PHE A 182 -2.96 24.48 -6.60
N PRO A 183 -2.13 23.45 -6.46
CA PRO A 183 -2.10 22.34 -7.42
C PRO A 183 -3.42 21.58 -7.37
N LYS A 184 -3.82 21.02 -8.51
CA LYS A 184 -5.02 20.19 -8.62
C LYS A 184 -4.76 18.78 -8.06
N LEU A 185 -3.51 18.32 -8.23
CA LEU A 185 -3.05 17.01 -7.76
C LEU A 185 -1.58 17.09 -7.39
N ILE A 186 -1.18 16.37 -6.35
CA ILE A 186 0.22 16.08 -6.01
C ILE A 186 0.42 14.58 -6.10
N LEU A 187 1.47 14.17 -6.82
CA LEU A 187 1.97 12.81 -6.81
C LEU A 187 3.23 12.76 -5.94
N LEU A 188 3.32 11.75 -5.10
CA LEU A 188 4.47 11.47 -4.25
C LEU A 188 5.08 10.14 -4.67
N ALA A 189 6.27 10.17 -5.26
CA ALA A 189 7.04 8.98 -5.62
C ALA A 189 8.20 8.81 -4.65
N GLU A 190 8.28 7.67 -3.97
CA GLU A 190 9.35 7.34 -3.04
C GLU A 190 10.37 6.43 -3.70
N PHE A 191 11.65 6.73 -3.47
CA PHE A 191 12.78 5.92 -3.93
C PHE A 191 13.65 5.57 -2.75
N ALA A 192 13.88 4.28 -2.57
CA ALA A 192 14.74 3.75 -1.53
C ALA A 192 16.05 3.20 -2.11
N GLY A 193 17.11 3.17 -1.30
CA GLY A 193 18.40 2.64 -1.70
C GLY A 193 19.25 2.21 -0.51
N GLU A 194 20.26 1.40 -0.78
CA GLU A 194 21.26 1.00 0.22
C GLU A 194 22.20 2.15 0.60
N ASN A 195 22.32 3.14 -0.27
CA ASN A 195 23.09 4.37 -0.06
C ASN A 195 22.36 5.57 -0.67
N GLU A 196 22.74 6.77 -0.22
CA GLU A 196 22.11 8.02 -0.66
C GLU A 196 22.22 8.26 -2.18
N LYS A 197 23.35 7.84 -2.80
CA LYS A 197 23.59 8.01 -4.23
C LYS A 197 22.63 7.22 -5.10
N ASP A 198 22.20 6.03 -4.64
CA ASP A 198 21.24 5.21 -5.39
C ASP A 198 19.87 5.87 -5.42
N ALA A 199 19.40 6.36 -4.26
CA ALA A 199 18.15 7.10 -4.19
C ALA A 199 18.20 8.40 -5.03
N ASP A 200 19.31 9.14 -4.96
CA ASP A 200 19.51 10.35 -5.77
C ASP A 200 19.48 10.07 -7.27
N LYS A 201 20.14 9.01 -7.71
CA LYS A 201 20.17 8.61 -9.13
C LYS A 201 18.76 8.32 -9.65
N GLN A 202 17.94 7.66 -8.86
CA GLN A 202 16.55 7.37 -9.23
C GLN A 202 15.71 8.65 -9.28
N CYS A 203 15.86 9.55 -8.30
CA CYS A 203 15.20 10.86 -8.32
C CYS A 203 15.60 11.69 -9.55
N GLN A 204 16.88 11.70 -9.93
CA GLN A 204 17.35 12.41 -11.13
C GLN A 204 16.80 11.77 -12.41
N LYS A 205 16.79 10.43 -12.50
CA LYS A 205 16.18 9.71 -13.63
C LYS A 205 14.73 10.10 -13.80
N LEU A 206 13.96 10.17 -12.70
CA LEU A 206 12.57 10.62 -12.75
C LEU A 206 12.46 12.07 -13.24
N LYS A 207 13.25 12.99 -12.68
CA LYS A 207 13.28 14.39 -13.13
C LYS A 207 13.53 14.54 -14.64
N GLU A 208 14.48 13.78 -15.19
CA GLU A 208 14.79 13.80 -16.62
C GLU A 208 13.57 13.36 -17.46
N ARG A 209 12.89 12.29 -17.04
CA ARG A 209 11.70 11.76 -17.75
C ARG A 209 10.55 12.76 -17.72
N LEU A 210 10.43 13.54 -16.66
CA LEU A 210 9.33 14.48 -16.48
C LEU A 210 9.57 15.87 -17.12
N LYS A 211 10.73 16.12 -17.75
CA LYS A 211 11.07 17.43 -18.35
C LYS A 211 10.06 17.95 -19.36
N ASN A 212 9.41 17.05 -20.09
CA ASN A 212 8.44 17.41 -21.13
C ASN A 212 7.03 17.59 -20.59
N PHE A 213 6.79 17.34 -19.31
CA PHE A 213 5.50 17.54 -18.67
C PHE A 213 5.40 18.92 -18.03
N LYS A 214 4.23 19.51 -18.09
CA LYS A 214 3.93 20.81 -17.46
C LYS A 214 3.70 20.66 -15.94
N VAL A 215 4.70 20.14 -15.23
CA VAL A 215 4.65 19.88 -13.79
C VAL A 215 5.78 20.58 -13.06
N LYS A 216 5.62 20.82 -11.76
CA LYS A 216 6.72 21.23 -10.88
C LYS A 216 7.18 20.02 -10.08
N VAL A 217 8.48 19.80 -10.01
CA VAL A 217 9.07 18.64 -9.31
C VAL A 217 9.95 19.16 -8.18
N HIS A 218 9.71 18.67 -6.97
CA HIS A 218 10.52 18.90 -5.78
C HIS A 218 11.05 17.58 -5.25
N VAL A 219 12.32 17.51 -4.89
CA VAL A 219 12.95 16.35 -4.24
C VAL A 219 13.24 16.71 -2.80
N THR A 220 12.76 15.91 -1.85
CA THR A 220 13.05 16.14 -0.44
C THR A 220 14.55 15.87 -0.15
N LYS A 221 15.06 16.54 0.86
CA LYS A 221 16.33 16.15 1.46
C LYS A 221 16.02 14.87 2.24
N GLY A 222 16.58 13.72 1.86
CA GLY A 222 16.32 12.44 2.55
C GLY A 222 16.47 12.55 4.08
N GLU A 223 15.78 11.67 4.79
CA GLU A 223 16.01 11.44 6.22
C GLU A 223 17.20 10.52 6.43
#